data_8a9898ce8160413cc4c0d5aa51fc7c79
#
_entry.id   8a9898ce8160413cc4c0d5aa51fc7c79
#
_cell.length_a   1.000
_cell.length_b   1.000
_cell.length_c   1.000
_cell.angle_alpha   90.00
_cell.angle_beta   90.00
_cell.angle_gamma   90.00
#
_symmetry.space_group_name_H-M   'P 1'
#
loop_
_entity.id
_entity.type
_entity.pdbx_description
1 polymer ?
#
loop_
_entity_poly.entity_id
_entity_poly.type
_entity_poly.pdbx_seq_one_letter_code
_entity_poly.pdbx_strand_id
1 'polypeptide(L)'
;MKKLIIIIICFTVNLSNAQQDYSPSKENLEARKWFEEAKFGLFIHWGVYSVLGDGEWVMNNQNISIKEYERLPGFFNPIEFDADEWVKMAKETGMKYITITSRHHDGFSMFDSAASDYNIVDKTPYGKDVLKMLSDACRKEGIKLFFYYSQLDWYRDDYFPRGRTGNGISGRGEGDWNDYIEFMKAQLTELLTNYGEIGGIWFDGQWDQHEWDGKRFGKLKADFKLKEVYELIHKLQPQALIGSNHHLSPNPGEDFQMFEKDLPGKGTKDFATSADDIGNLPLEVCETINGSWGFNLKDRKHKSEKELVQYLVKAAGYGSNLLLNVGPMPNGKIQEEHIESLKKIGKWVKQNG
;
A
#
# COMPACT_ATOMS: atom_id res chain seq x y z
N MET A 1 -5.40 4.16 73.66
CA MET A 1 -4.74 3.45 72.58
C MET A 1 -5.70 3.42 71.38
N LYS A 2 -5.52 4.33 70.40
CA LYS A 2 -6.33 4.41 69.19
C LYS A 2 -5.65 3.54 68.10
N LYS A 3 -6.34 2.50 67.62
CA LYS A 3 -5.86 1.66 66.54
C LYS A 3 -6.11 2.39 65.20
N LEU A 4 -5.04 2.70 64.47
CA LEU A 4 -5.07 3.26 63.13
C LEU A 4 -5.26 2.10 62.13
N ILE A 5 -6.38 2.08 61.42
CA ILE A 5 -6.64 1.12 60.35
C ILE A 5 -6.16 1.80 59.05
N ILE A 6 -5.08 1.27 58.47
CA ILE A 6 -4.59 1.67 57.15
C ILE A 6 -5.34 0.82 56.12
N ILE A 7 -6.22 1.47 55.35
CA ILE A 7 -6.86 0.87 54.15
C ILE A 7 -5.89 1.05 52.98
N ILE A 8 -5.27 -0.04 52.55
CA ILE A 8 -4.50 -0.08 51.31
C ILE A 8 -5.50 -0.25 50.14
N ILE A 9 -5.75 0.82 49.42
CA ILE A 9 -6.52 0.77 48.15
C ILE A 9 -5.54 0.32 47.08
N CYS A 10 -5.61 -0.96 46.68
CA CYS A 10 -4.94 -1.45 45.49
C CYS A 10 -5.66 -0.85 44.25
N PHE A 11 -5.07 0.16 43.63
CA PHE A 11 -5.43 0.55 42.28
C PHE A 11 -4.92 -0.55 41.33
N THR A 12 -5.81 -1.44 40.88
CA THR A 12 -5.56 -2.27 39.71
C THR A 12 -5.64 -1.36 38.49
N VAL A 13 -4.49 -1.01 37.94
CA VAL A 13 -4.40 -0.40 36.63
C VAL A 13 -4.84 -1.46 35.60
N ASN A 14 -6.07 -1.35 35.14
CA ASN A 14 -6.49 -2.08 33.94
C ASN A 14 -5.73 -1.49 32.76
N LEU A 15 -4.55 -2.04 32.48
CA LEU A 15 -3.90 -1.89 31.18
C LEU A 15 -4.85 -2.50 30.16
N SER A 16 -5.34 -1.68 29.27
CA SER A 16 -6.24 -2.07 28.19
C SER A 16 -5.61 -3.20 27.37
N ASN A 17 -6.25 -4.38 27.40
CA ASN A 17 -5.87 -5.61 26.71
C ASN A 17 -6.10 -5.55 25.17
N ALA A 18 -5.87 -4.43 24.50
CA ALA A 18 -6.10 -4.33 23.07
C ALA A 18 -4.99 -4.98 22.20
N GLN A 19 -3.87 -5.40 22.81
CA GLN A 19 -2.73 -5.98 22.09
C GLN A 19 -2.51 -7.48 22.39
N GLN A 20 -3.42 -8.14 23.09
CA GLN A 20 -3.22 -9.49 23.66
C GLN A 20 -3.60 -10.65 22.73
N ASP A 21 -4.17 -10.40 21.54
CA ASP A 21 -4.71 -11.48 20.68
C ASP A 21 -3.81 -11.86 19.48
N TYR A 22 -2.72 -11.14 19.19
CA TYR A 22 -1.80 -11.46 18.09
C TYR A 22 -0.39 -11.73 18.59
N SER A 23 0.13 -12.92 18.29
CA SER A 23 1.53 -13.29 18.53
C SER A 23 2.19 -13.65 17.20
N PRO A 24 3.17 -12.86 16.73
CA PRO A 24 3.84 -13.12 15.46
C PRO A 24 4.60 -14.45 15.51
N SER A 25 4.62 -15.18 14.40
CA SER A 25 5.42 -16.40 14.24
C SER A 25 6.91 -16.09 14.22
N LYS A 26 7.76 -17.12 14.32
CA LYS A 26 9.21 -16.95 14.19
C LYS A 26 9.58 -16.40 12.80
N GLU A 27 8.94 -16.91 11.76
CA GLU A 27 9.14 -16.50 10.37
C GLU A 27 8.73 -15.03 10.17
N ASN A 28 7.64 -14.59 10.83
CA ASN A 28 7.21 -13.19 10.79
C ASN A 28 8.22 -12.27 11.50
N LEU A 29 8.73 -12.66 12.67
CA LEU A 29 9.74 -11.88 13.39
C LEU A 29 11.07 -11.77 12.60
N GLU A 30 11.48 -12.82 11.91
CA GLU A 30 12.64 -12.78 11.02
C GLU A 30 12.38 -11.85 9.82
N ALA A 31 11.18 -11.88 9.25
CA ALA A 31 10.77 -10.98 8.17
C ALA A 31 10.71 -9.51 8.61
N ARG A 32 10.17 -9.20 9.81
CA ARG A 32 10.20 -7.84 10.39
C ARG A 32 11.62 -7.32 10.53
N LYS A 33 12.53 -8.15 11.07
CA LYS A 33 13.93 -7.77 11.21
C LYS A 33 14.58 -7.47 9.86
N TRP A 34 14.34 -8.34 8.87
CA TRP A 34 14.82 -8.11 7.50
C TRP A 34 14.26 -6.79 6.94
N PHE A 35 12.96 -6.53 7.14
CA PHE A 35 12.32 -5.32 6.66
C PHE A 35 12.88 -4.05 7.32
N GLU A 36 13.11 -4.09 8.64
CA GLU A 36 13.75 -3.00 9.37
C GLU A 36 15.15 -2.66 8.79
N GLU A 37 15.88 -3.67 8.32
CA GLU A 37 17.24 -3.51 7.76
C GLU A 37 17.23 -3.11 6.26
N ALA A 38 16.11 -3.28 5.55
CA ALA A 38 16.00 -3.09 4.11
C ALA A 38 16.25 -1.66 3.64
N LYS A 39 15.81 -0.67 4.38
CA LYS A 39 15.97 0.79 4.24
C LYS A 39 15.45 1.40 2.94
N PHE A 40 15.40 0.70 1.81
CA PHE A 40 15.04 1.28 0.53
C PHE A 40 14.24 0.30 -0.34
N GLY A 41 13.07 0.74 -0.82
CA GLY A 41 12.17 0.01 -1.70
C GLY A 41 11.64 0.87 -2.85
N LEU A 42 11.12 0.19 -3.90
CA LEU A 42 10.44 0.80 -5.03
C LEU A 42 8.93 0.67 -4.87
N PHE A 43 8.20 1.76 -4.93
CA PHE A 43 6.74 1.75 -5.04
C PHE A 43 6.34 1.92 -6.51
N ILE A 44 5.34 1.18 -6.97
CA ILE A 44 4.85 1.26 -8.33
C ILE A 44 3.33 1.45 -8.28
N HIS A 45 2.87 2.66 -8.63
CA HIS A 45 1.45 2.92 -8.83
C HIS A 45 1.11 2.80 -10.31
N TRP A 46 0.49 1.69 -10.68
CA TRP A 46 0.18 1.40 -12.07
C TRP A 46 -1.16 0.68 -12.23
N GLY A 47 -1.97 1.15 -13.17
CA GLY A 47 -3.31 0.64 -13.42
C GLY A 47 -3.93 1.31 -14.65
N VAL A 48 -5.19 1.00 -14.93
CA VAL A 48 -5.93 1.56 -16.09
C VAL A 48 -6.08 3.08 -16.02
N TYR A 49 -6.01 3.69 -14.84
CA TYR A 49 -5.99 5.15 -14.68
C TYR A 49 -4.83 5.82 -15.43
N SER A 50 -3.72 5.11 -15.68
CA SER A 50 -2.59 5.64 -16.44
C SER A 50 -2.96 6.00 -17.89
N VAL A 51 -4.01 5.39 -18.46
CA VAL A 51 -4.53 5.70 -19.80
C VAL A 51 -4.97 7.16 -19.89
N LEU A 52 -5.55 7.70 -18.83
CA LEU A 52 -6.00 9.09 -18.78
C LEU A 52 -4.88 10.09 -18.50
N GLY A 53 -3.73 9.63 -17.98
CA GLY A 53 -2.57 10.48 -17.70
C GLY A 53 -2.85 11.64 -16.73
N ASP A 54 -3.73 11.45 -15.76
CA ASP A 54 -4.13 12.47 -14.78
C ASP A 54 -4.11 11.94 -13.32
N GLY A 55 -3.21 10.98 -13.08
CA GLY A 55 -3.00 10.35 -11.78
C GLY A 55 -4.01 9.25 -11.45
N GLU A 56 -3.78 8.58 -10.34
CA GLU A 56 -4.54 7.40 -9.88
C GLU A 56 -5.94 7.75 -9.30
N TRP A 57 -6.14 9.00 -8.93
CA TRP A 57 -7.40 9.52 -8.39
C TRP A 57 -8.36 10.07 -9.46
N VAL A 58 -8.01 9.99 -10.73
CA VAL A 58 -8.75 10.61 -11.84
C VAL A 58 -10.23 10.24 -11.86
N MET A 59 -10.58 8.98 -11.56
CA MET A 59 -11.97 8.52 -11.51
C MET A 59 -12.80 9.33 -10.51
N ASN A 60 -12.29 9.50 -9.29
CA ASN A 60 -12.94 10.27 -8.24
C ASN A 60 -12.92 11.79 -8.54
N ASN A 61 -11.74 12.31 -8.92
CA ASN A 61 -11.55 13.75 -9.06
C ASN A 61 -12.38 14.36 -10.20
N GLN A 62 -12.64 13.57 -11.23
CA GLN A 62 -13.45 13.98 -12.39
C GLN A 62 -14.88 13.40 -12.36
N ASN A 63 -15.25 12.66 -11.29
CA ASN A 63 -16.55 12.00 -11.16
C ASN A 63 -16.92 11.16 -12.39
N ILE A 64 -15.94 10.40 -12.93
CA ILE A 64 -16.15 9.58 -14.11
C ILE A 64 -17.11 8.43 -13.75
N SER A 65 -18.18 8.28 -14.54
CA SER A 65 -19.17 7.23 -14.30
C SER A 65 -18.56 5.82 -14.48
N ILE A 66 -19.13 4.82 -13.81
CA ILE A 66 -18.75 3.41 -14.01
C ILE A 66 -18.75 3.05 -15.48
N LYS A 67 -19.83 3.36 -16.20
CA LYS A 67 -20.00 3.07 -17.63
C LYS A 67 -18.91 3.67 -18.53
N GLU A 68 -18.36 4.82 -18.16
CA GLU A 68 -17.27 5.46 -18.91
C GLU A 68 -15.92 4.86 -18.51
N TYR A 69 -15.69 4.68 -17.21
CA TYR A 69 -14.43 4.20 -16.68
C TYR A 69 -14.13 2.74 -17.06
N GLU A 70 -15.14 1.88 -17.06
CA GLU A 70 -15.02 0.45 -17.45
C GLU A 70 -14.62 0.22 -18.92
N ARG A 71 -14.56 1.30 -19.72
CA ARG A 71 -14.05 1.26 -21.10
C ARG A 71 -12.52 1.37 -21.16
N LEU A 72 -11.88 1.90 -20.11
CA LEU A 72 -10.43 2.15 -20.09
C LEU A 72 -9.59 0.88 -20.28
N PRO A 73 -9.94 -0.28 -19.70
CA PRO A 73 -9.20 -1.51 -19.93
C PRO A 73 -9.00 -1.84 -21.40
N GLY A 74 -9.99 -1.54 -22.26
CA GLY A 74 -9.86 -1.74 -23.73
C GLY A 74 -8.76 -0.91 -24.41
N PHE A 75 -8.25 0.13 -23.75
CA PHE A 75 -7.14 0.98 -24.22
C PHE A 75 -5.84 0.72 -23.44
N PHE A 76 -5.87 -0.12 -22.41
CA PHE A 76 -4.70 -0.46 -21.61
C PHE A 76 -3.98 -1.67 -22.21
N ASN A 77 -2.92 -1.40 -22.95
CA ASN A 77 -2.15 -2.43 -23.65
C ASN A 77 -0.64 -2.24 -23.42
N PRO A 78 -0.11 -2.64 -22.27
CA PRO A 78 1.28 -2.39 -21.89
C PRO A 78 2.28 -3.32 -22.59
N ILE A 79 2.37 -3.27 -23.89
CA ILE A 79 3.25 -4.13 -24.72
C ILE A 79 4.74 -3.86 -24.50
N GLU A 80 5.10 -2.74 -23.88
CA GLU A 80 6.48 -2.37 -23.54
C GLU A 80 6.83 -2.65 -22.07
N PHE A 81 5.95 -3.34 -21.33
CA PHE A 81 6.25 -3.79 -19.97
C PHE A 81 7.29 -4.91 -20.00
N ASP A 82 8.36 -4.71 -19.25
CA ASP A 82 9.40 -5.71 -19.02
C ASP A 82 9.70 -5.82 -17.52
N ALA A 83 9.29 -6.95 -16.92
CA ALA A 83 9.45 -7.20 -15.50
C ALA A 83 10.92 -7.35 -15.09
N ASP A 84 11.76 -7.98 -15.94
CA ASP A 84 13.19 -8.14 -15.68
C ASP A 84 13.90 -6.77 -15.67
N GLU A 85 13.55 -5.86 -16.59
CA GLU A 85 14.09 -4.48 -16.61
C GLU A 85 13.69 -3.70 -15.35
N TRP A 86 12.43 -3.78 -14.91
CA TRP A 86 11.97 -3.08 -13.70
C TRP A 86 12.68 -3.58 -12.44
N VAL A 87 12.81 -4.90 -12.29
CA VAL A 87 13.48 -5.50 -11.13
C VAL A 87 14.98 -5.21 -11.15
N LYS A 88 15.62 -5.28 -12.31
CA LYS A 88 17.02 -4.91 -12.48
C LYS A 88 17.27 -3.45 -12.10
N MET A 89 16.44 -2.53 -12.57
CA MET A 89 16.51 -1.11 -12.21
C MET A 89 16.42 -0.91 -10.69
N ALA A 90 15.45 -1.53 -10.03
CA ALA A 90 15.32 -1.47 -8.57
C ALA A 90 16.57 -1.99 -7.87
N LYS A 91 17.07 -3.14 -8.27
CA LYS A 91 18.29 -3.76 -7.72
C LYS A 91 19.53 -2.88 -7.93
N GLU A 92 19.71 -2.32 -9.11
CA GLU A 92 20.83 -1.42 -9.44
C GLU A 92 20.76 -0.10 -8.67
N THR A 93 19.56 0.34 -8.31
CA THR A 93 19.31 1.51 -7.44
C THR A 93 19.65 1.21 -5.97
N GLY A 94 19.82 -0.06 -5.59
CA GLY A 94 20.11 -0.49 -4.21
C GLY A 94 18.85 -0.84 -3.41
N MET A 95 17.68 -0.87 -4.06
CA MET A 95 16.42 -1.25 -3.44
C MET A 95 16.38 -2.74 -3.12
N LYS A 96 15.70 -3.10 -2.02
CA LYS A 96 15.61 -4.46 -1.49
C LYS A 96 14.26 -5.11 -1.73
N TYR A 97 13.25 -4.32 -1.99
CA TYR A 97 11.89 -4.77 -2.24
C TYR A 97 11.15 -3.85 -3.22
N ILE A 98 10.09 -4.38 -3.78
CA ILE A 98 9.14 -3.67 -4.65
C ILE A 98 7.76 -3.82 -4.04
N THR A 99 7.00 -2.72 -3.94
CA THR A 99 5.57 -2.71 -3.66
C THR A 99 4.84 -2.25 -4.92
N ILE A 100 3.87 -3.02 -5.42
CA ILE A 100 3.09 -2.66 -6.61
C ILE A 100 1.60 -2.69 -6.32
N THR A 101 0.85 -1.75 -6.91
CA THR A 101 -0.61 -1.76 -6.85
C THR A 101 -1.16 -3.01 -7.55
N SER A 102 -1.59 -4.01 -6.76
CA SER A 102 -2.32 -5.17 -7.30
C SER A 102 -3.75 -4.77 -7.70
N ARG A 103 -4.32 -3.84 -6.94
CA ARG A 103 -5.63 -3.22 -7.17
C ARG A 103 -5.67 -1.88 -6.45
N HIS A 104 -6.01 -0.80 -7.16
CA HIS A 104 -6.17 0.54 -6.58
C HIS A 104 -7.65 0.86 -6.31
N HIS A 105 -7.97 2.06 -5.87
CA HIS A 105 -9.33 2.50 -5.50
C HIS A 105 -10.35 2.41 -6.63
N ASP A 106 -9.91 2.42 -7.89
CA ASP A 106 -10.76 2.26 -9.08
C ASP A 106 -11.27 0.82 -9.29
N GLY A 107 -10.87 -0.11 -8.42
CA GLY A 107 -11.34 -1.48 -8.41
C GLY A 107 -10.76 -2.41 -9.48
N PHE A 108 -9.87 -1.90 -10.37
CA PHE A 108 -9.27 -2.71 -11.42
C PHE A 108 -8.12 -3.56 -10.89
N SER A 109 -8.18 -4.87 -11.14
CA SER A 109 -7.15 -5.82 -10.71
C SER A 109 -6.05 -5.97 -11.77
N MET A 110 -4.80 -5.73 -11.40
CA MET A 110 -3.61 -5.85 -12.26
C MET A 110 -3.09 -7.29 -12.36
N PHE A 111 -3.91 -8.28 -12.01
CA PHE A 111 -3.59 -9.71 -11.96
C PHE A 111 -4.76 -10.57 -12.42
N ASP A 112 -4.50 -11.83 -12.73
CA ASP A 112 -5.50 -12.82 -13.09
C ASP A 112 -6.30 -13.21 -11.84
N SER A 113 -7.49 -12.63 -11.68
CA SER A 113 -8.35 -12.85 -10.52
C SER A 113 -9.61 -13.61 -10.92
N ALA A 114 -9.80 -14.79 -10.36
CA ALA A 114 -11.05 -15.54 -10.53
C ALA A 114 -12.22 -14.92 -9.73
N ALA A 115 -11.91 -14.06 -8.74
CA ALA A 115 -12.93 -13.36 -7.95
C ALA A 115 -13.58 -12.18 -8.70
N SER A 116 -12.97 -11.69 -9.79
CA SER A 116 -13.49 -10.56 -10.58
C SER A 116 -12.99 -10.62 -12.02
N ASP A 117 -13.90 -10.49 -12.99
CA ASP A 117 -13.53 -10.33 -14.40
C ASP A 117 -13.05 -8.90 -14.75
N TYR A 118 -13.15 -7.94 -13.80
CA TYR A 118 -12.62 -6.59 -13.96
C TYR A 118 -11.12 -6.58 -13.64
N ASN A 119 -10.36 -7.27 -14.51
CA ASN A 119 -8.94 -7.50 -14.37
C ASN A 119 -8.18 -7.37 -15.70
N ILE A 120 -6.84 -7.31 -15.61
CA ILE A 120 -5.95 -7.08 -16.75
C ILE A 120 -5.99 -8.21 -17.79
N VAL A 121 -6.24 -9.46 -17.36
CA VAL A 121 -6.25 -10.62 -18.26
C VAL A 121 -7.54 -10.65 -19.06
N ASP A 122 -8.70 -10.46 -18.41
CA ASP A 122 -10.01 -10.59 -19.02
C ASP A 122 -10.46 -9.36 -19.81
N LYS A 123 -10.08 -8.14 -19.37
CA LYS A 123 -10.64 -6.89 -19.92
C LYS A 123 -9.68 -6.10 -20.79
N THR A 124 -8.41 -6.50 -20.91
CA THR A 124 -7.45 -5.73 -21.72
C THR A 124 -6.99 -6.51 -22.95
N PRO A 125 -6.60 -5.80 -24.02
CA PRO A 125 -5.97 -6.45 -25.18
C PRO A 125 -4.61 -7.09 -24.86
N TYR A 126 -3.98 -6.70 -23.73
CA TYR A 126 -2.73 -7.29 -23.28
C TYR A 126 -2.89 -8.75 -22.84
N GLY A 127 -3.96 -9.07 -22.12
CA GLY A 127 -4.34 -10.43 -21.75
C GLY A 127 -3.30 -11.24 -20.98
N LYS A 128 -2.41 -10.57 -20.20
CA LYS A 128 -1.37 -11.23 -19.42
C LYS A 128 -1.34 -10.69 -17.99
N ASP A 129 -1.00 -11.58 -17.06
CA ASP A 129 -0.84 -11.26 -15.65
C ASP A 129 0.52 -10.62 -15.38
N VAL A 130 0.54 -9.30 -15.21
CA VAL A 130 1.77 -8.53 -14.94
C VAL A 130 2.35 -8.80 -13.56
N LEU A 131 1.51 -9.13 -12.56
CA LEU A 131 1.99 -9.47 -11.22
C LEU A 131 2.70 -10.83 -11.21
N LYS A 132 2.23 -11.78 -12.01
CA LYS A 132 2.90 -13.07 -12.19
C LYS A 132 4.28 -12.89 -12.80
N MET A 133 4.37 -12.09 -13.88
CA MET A 133 5.65 -11.77 -14.52
C MET A 133 6.60 -11.07 -13.56
N LEU A 134 6.11 -10.10 -12.79
CA LEU A 134 6.92 -9.35 -11.83
C LEU A 134 7.37 -10.23 -10.65
N SER A 135 6.50 -11.11 -10.13
CA SER A 135 6.86 -12.02 -9.03
C SER A 135 7.96 -13.01 -9.42
N ASP A 136 7.91 -13.52 -10.65
CA ASP A 136 8.92 -14.42 -11.16
C ASP A 136 10.27 -13.71 -11.35
N ALA A 137 10.28 -12.49 -11.86
CA ALA A 137 11.47 -11.64 -11.99
C ALA A 137 12.06 -11.28 -10.61
N CYS A 138 11.22 -10.88 -9.66
CA CYS A 138 11.65 -10.56 -8.29
C CYS A 138 12.32 -11.76 -7.61
N ARG A 139 11.72 -12.95 -7.73
CA ARG A 139 12.27 -14.19 -7.17
C ARG A 139 13.62 -14.54 -7.77
N LYS A 140 13.77 -14.41 -9.09
CA LYS A 140 15.03 -14.64 -9.82
C LYS A 140 16.15 -13.71 -9.32
N GLU A 141 15.84 -12.46 -9.01
CA GLU A 141 16.82 -11.44 -8.62
C GLU A 141 16.99 -11.28 -7.10
N GLY A 142 16.21 -12.02 -6.29
CA GLY A 142 16.24 -11.94 -4.82
C GLY A 142 15.69 -10.64 -4.25
N ILE A 143 14.78 -9.97 -4.99
CA ILE A 143 14.03 -8.80 -4.54
C ILE A 143 12.71 -9.30 -3.93
N LYS A 144 12.34 -8.83 -2.74
CA LYS A 144 11.04 -9.17 -2.15
C LYS A 144 9.92 -8.34 -2.78
N LEU A 145 8.80 -9.00 -3.11
CA LEU A 145 7.63 -8.36 -3.71
C LEU A 145 6.54 -8.20 -2.66
N PHE A 146 5.98 -6.99 -2.56
CA PHE A 146 4.81 -6.67 -1.76
C PHE A 146 3.68 -6.27 -2.70
N PHE A 147 2.46 -6.65 -2.33
CA PHE A 147 1.27 -6.20 -3.06
C PHE A 147 0.56 -5.10 -2.28
N TYR A 148 0.46 -3.90 -2.88
CA TYR A 148 -0.50 -2.91 -2.41
C TYR A 148 -1.91 -3.40 -2.77
N TYR A 149 -2.80 -3.34 -1.80
CA TYR A 149 -4.19 -3.69 -1.97
C TYR A 149 -5.10 -2.60 -1.38
N SER A 150 -5.96 -2.02 -2.23
CA SER A 150 -6.95 -1.05 -1.78
C SER A 150 -8.11 -1.72 -1.06
N GLN A 151 -8.36 -1.30 0.18
CA GLN A 151 -9.58 -1.63 0.92
C GLN A 151 -10.76 -0.74 0.50
N LEU A 152 -10.49 0.42 -0.10
CA LEU A 152 -11.45 1.30 -0.73
C LEU A 152 -11.76 0.83 -2.15
N ASP A 153 -13.03 0.90 -2.55
CA ASP A 153 -13.47 0.54 -3.89
C ASP A 153 -14.50 1.52 -4.44
N TRP A 154 -14.16 2.16 -5.56
CA TRP A 154 -15.09 3.05 -6.26
C TRP A 154 -15.92 2.32 -7.33
N TYR A 155 -15.60 1.08 -7.67
CA TYR A 155 -16.25 0.33 -8.75
C TYR A 155 -17.38 -0.58 -8.24
N ARG A 156 -17.14 -1.35 -7.19
CA ARG A 156 -18.05 -2.40 -6.72
C ARG A 156 -19.29 -1.86 -6.02
N ASP A 157 -20.42 -2.49 -6.28
CA ASP A 157 -21.70 -2.16 -5.65
C ASP A 157 -21.73 -2.54 -4.17
N ASP A 158 -21.10 -3.67 -3.82
CA ASP A 158 -21.06 -4.20 -2.46
C ASP A 158 -20.11 -3.44 -1.51
N TYR A 159 -19.26 -2.51 -2.02
CA TYR A 159 -18.62 -1.50 -1.18
C TYR A 159 -19.67 -0.47 -0.74
N PHE A 160 -20.58 -0.92 0.13
CA PHE A 160 -21.70 -0.15 0.66
C PHE A 160 -21.92 -0.48 2.15
N PRO A 161 -22.03 0.53 3.07
CA PRO A 161 -22.21 1.96 2.80
C PRO A 161 -20.98 2.64 2.18
N ARG A 162 -21.24 3.67 1.36
CA ARG A 162 -20.18 4.46 0.73
C ARG A 162 -19.35 5.21 1.76
N GLY A 163 -18.05 5.28 1.50
CA GLY A 163 -17.11 6.03 2.31
C GLY A 163 -17.21 7.56 2.10
N ARG A 164 -16.10 8.24 2.30
CA ARG A 164 -15.97 9.69 2.12
C ARG A 164 -15.71 10.10 0.67
N THR A 165 -15.18 9.18 -0.15
CA THR A 165 -14.77 9.44 -1.53
C THR A 165 -15.62 8.69 -2.55
N GLY A 166 -15.50 9.02 -3.82
CA GLY A 166 -16.24 8.39 -4.91
C GLY A 166 -17.74 8.73 -4.95
N ASN A 167 -18.21 9.68 -4.13
CA ASN A 167 -19.64 9.99 -4.01
C ASN A 167 -20.23 10.65 -5.27
N GLY A 168 -19.40 11.26 -6.12
CA GLY A 168 -19.80 11.82 -7.41
C GLY A 168 -19.81 10.81 -8.57
N ILE A 169 -19.30 9.60 -8.36
CA ILE A 169 -19.24 8.55 -9.38
C ILE A 169 -20.63 7.94 -9.56
N SER A 170 -21.22 8.11 -10.73
CA SER A 170 -22.52 7.55 -11.07
C SER A 170 -22.46 6.12 -11.60
N GLY A 171 -23.58 5.39 -11.52
CA GLY A 171 -23.69 4.02 -12.04
C GLY A 171 -23.34 2.94 -11.03
N ARG A 172 -23.10 3.31 -9.75
CA ARG A 172 -22.87 2.37 -8.63
C ARG A 172 -24.22 1.98 -8.01
N GLY A 173 -24.41 0.67 -7.77
CA GLY A 173 -25.53 0.12 -7.02
C GLY A 173 -25.32 0.14 -5.50
N GLU A 174 -26.19 -0.57 -4.80
CA GLU A 174 -26.11 -0.86 -3.37
C GLU A 174 -26.01 -2.37 -3.20
N GLY A 175 -25.01 -2.84 -2.46
CA GLY A 175 -24.77 -4.26 -2.22
C GLY A 175 -24.57 -4.55 -0.73
N ASP A 176 -24.20 -5.79 -0.41
CA ASP A 176 -23.91 -6.23 0.96
C ASP A 176 -22.42 -6.09 1.27
N TRP A 177 -22.12 -5.43 2.39
CA TRP A 177 -20.74 -5.26 2.87
C TRP A 177 -20.02 -6.60 3.13
N ASN A 178 -20.75 -7.63 3.55
CA ASN A 178 -20.14 -8.94 3.77
C ASN A 178 -19.68 -9.58 2.46
N ASP A 179 -20.41 -9.38 1.35
CA ASP A 179 -19.98 -9.84 0.03
C ASP A 179 -18.68 -9.14 -0.40
N TYR A 180 -18.54 -7.85 -0.07
CA TYR A 180 -17.29 -7.11 -0.29
C TYR A 180 -16.13 -7.71 0.53
N ILE A 181 -16.35 -8.06 1.80
CA ILE A 181 -15.33 -8.67 2.64
C ILE A 181 -14.91 -10.05 2.11
N GLU A 182 -15.88 -10.88 1.70
CA GLU A 182 -15.56 -12.19 1.11
C GLU A 182 -14.83 -12.06 -0.24
N PHE A 183 -15.21 -11.09 -1.07
CA PHE A 183 -14.46 -10.74 -2.28
C PHE A 183 -13.01 -10.33 -1.97
N MET A 184 -12.79 -9.45 -1.00
CA MET A 184 -11.45 -9.04 -0.57
C MET A 184 -10.62 -10.23 -0.08
N LYS A 185 -11.20 -11.11 0.75
CA LYS A 185 -10.53 -12.34 1.22
C LYS A 185 -10.20 -13.30 0.07
N ALA A 186 -11.07 -13.42 -0.93
CA ALA A 186 -10.83 -14.25 -2.11
C ALA A 186 -9.63 -13.72 -2.91
N GLN A 187 -9.59 -12.43 -3.22
CA GLN A 187 -8.46 -11.83 -3.93
C GLN A 187 -7.14 -11.89 -3.14
N LEU A 188 -7.18 -11.67 -1.83
CA LEU A 188 -5.99 -11.83 -0.98
C LEU A 188 -5.51 -13.29 -0.97
N THR A 189 -6.43 -14.26 -0.98
CA THR A 189 -6.07 -15.68 -1.09
C THR A 189 -5.36 -15.95 -2.41
N GLU A 190 -5.86 -15.43 -3.54
CA GLU A 190 -5.21 -15.54 -4.84
C GLU A 190 -3.78 -14.94 -4.82
N LEU A 191 -3.63 -13.73 -4.31
CA LEU A 191 -2.33 -13.05 -4.20
C LEU A 191 -1.32 -13.80 -3.32
N LEU A 192 -1.80 -14.48 -2.27
CA LEU A 192 -0.97 -15.23 -1.34
C LEU A 192 -0.68 -16.68 -1.77
N THR A 193 -1.39 -17.21 -2.78
CA THR A 193 -1.23 -18.62 -3.20
C THR A 193 -0.68 -18.78 -4.61
N ASN A 194 -0.91 -17.83 -5.52
CA ASN A 194 -0.60 -17.99 -6.95
C ASN A 194 0.76 -17.38 -7.36
N TYR A 195 1.36 -16.53 -6.51
CA TYR A 195 2.54 -15.73 -6.84
C TYR A 195 3.83 -16.20 -6.13
N GLY A 196 3.76 -17.33 -5.41
CA GLY A 196 4.85 -17.84 -4.59
C GLY A 196 5.02 -17.07 -3.28
N GLU A 197 6.21 -17.14 -2.68
CA GLU A 197 6.50 -16.39 -1.46
C GLU A 197 6.57 -14.88 -1.75
N ILE A 198 5.75 -14.10 -1.04
CA ILE A 198 5.74 -12.64 -1.14
C ILE A 198 6.25 -11.99 0.16
N GLY A 199 6.71 -10.74 0.06
CA GLY A 199 7.17 -9.95 1.21
C GLY A 199 6.03 -9.56 2.14
N GLY A 200 4.85 -9.24 1.58
CA GLY A 200 3.70 -8.84 2.38
C GLY A 200 2.59 -8.14 1.59
N ILE A 201 1.61 -7.66 2.34
CA ILE A 201 0.47 -6.87 1.85
C ILE A 201 0.55 -5.46 2.42
N TRP A 202 0.45 -4.49 1.55
CA TRP A 202 0.40 -3.06 1.82
C TRP A 202 -1.04 -2.57 1.63
N PHE A 203 -1.80 -2.43 2.72
CA PHE A 203 -3.19 -1.98 2.68
C PHE A 203 -3.31 -0.46 2.61
N ASP A 204 -4.35 0.00 1.92
CA ASP A 204 -4.75 1.40 1.86
C ASP A 204 -6.26 1.54 1.77
N GLY A 205 -6.77 2.73 2.11
CA GLY A 205 -8.17 3.08 1.88
C GLY A 205 -9.11 2.82 3.06
N GLN A 206 -8.67 2.21 4.17
CA GLN A 206 -9.50 2.05 5.36
C GLN A 206 -10.02 3.40 5.87
N TRP A 207 -9.21 4.44 5.77
CA TRP A 207 -9.54 5.81 6.16
C TRP A 207 -10.79 6.35 5.46
N ASP A 208 -11.19 5.82 4.33
CA ASP A 208 -12.40 6.22 3.59
C ASP A 208 -13.69 5.92 4.37
N GLN A 209 -13.71 4.83 5.12
CA GLN A 209 -14.85 4.42 5.94
C GLN A 209 -14.90 5.11 7.32
N HIS A 210 -13.87 5.83 7.73
CA HIS A 210 -13.92 6.62 8.96
C HIS A 210 -14.73 7.89 8.79
N GLU A 211 -15.55 8.24 9.79
CA GLU A 211 -16.08 9.60 9.93
C GLU A 211 -14.90 10.59 10.09
N TRP A 212 -15.09 11.80 9.59
CA TRP A 212 -14.07 12.85 9.67
C TRP A 212 -14.67 14.13 10.20
N ASP A 213 -14.20 14.63 11.34
CA ASP A 213 -14.67 15.86 11.98
C ASP A 213 -13.88 17.12 11.56
N GLY A 214 -12.99 17.00 10.59
CA GLY A 214 -12.09 18.07 10.14
C GLY A 214 -10.73 18.08 10.83
N LYS A 215 -10.52 17.22 11.85
CA LYS A 215 -9.26 17.13 12.61
C LYS A 215 -8.78 15.71 12.85
N ARG A 216 -9.70 14.76 13.02
CA ARG A 216 -9.37 13.37 13.35
C ARG A 216 -10.39 12.40 12.78
N PHE A 217 -9.95 11.16 12.64
CA PHE A 217 -10.82 10.06 12.28
C PHE A 217 -11.76 9.69 13.43
N GLY A 218 -13.05 9.57 13.11
CA GLY A 218 -14.10 9.10 14.01
C GLY A 218 -14.37 7.60 13.85
N LYS A 219 -15.61 7.20 14.14
CA LYS A 219 -16.05 5.81 14.04
C LYS A 219 -16.02 5.31 12.59
N LEU A 220 -15.72 4.02 12.41
CA LEU A 220 -15.90 3.32 11.14
C LEU A 220 -17.39 3.16 10.82
N LYS A 221 -17.78 3.45 9.57
CA LYS A 221 -19.14 3.21 9.05
C LYS A 221 -19.37 1.72 8.78
N ALA A 222 -18.32 1.01 8.37
CA ALA A 222 -18.35 -0.42 8.09
C ALA A 222 -17.09 -1.11 8.61
N ASP A 223 -17.22 -2.34 9.09
CA ASP A 223 -16.14 -3.13 9.69
C ASP A 223 -15.45 -3.98 8.62
N PHE A 224 -14.17 -3.73 8.37
CA PHE A 224 -13.33 -4.48 7.43
C PHE A 224 -12.95 -5.88 7.91
N LYS A 225 -13.39 -6.31 9.10
CA LYS A 225 -13.04 -7.61 9.69
C LYS A 225 -11.52 -7.84 9.73
N LEU A 226 -10.76 -6.80 10.09
CA LEU A 226 -9.29 -6.81 10.01
C LEU A 226 -8.66 -7.99 10.70
N LYS A 227 -9.17 -8.41 11.88
CA LYS A 227 -8.66 -9.59 12.58
C LYS A 227 -8.70 -10.83 11.68
N GLU A 228 -9.86 -11.12 11.08
CA GLU A 228 -10.03 -12.28 10.20
C GLU A 228 -9.17 -12.19 8.94
N VAL A 229 -9.04 -10.99 8.37
CA VAL A 229 -8.24 -10.74 7.16
C VAL A 229 -6.75 -10.93 7.47
N TYR A 230 -6.25 -10.39 8.58
CA TYR A 230 -4.84 -10.52 8.97
C TYR A 230 -4.49 -11.96 9.37
N GLU A 231 -5.38 -12.64 10.09
CA GLU A 231 -5.25 -14.08 10.40
C GLU A 231 -5.20 -14.94 9.13
N LEU A 232 -6.00 -14.63 8.11
CA LEU A 232 -5.96 -15.30 6.80
C LEU A 232 -4.60 -15.14 6.14
N ILE A 233 -4.06 -13.92 6.10
CA ILE A 233 -2.75 -13.62 5.49
C ILE A 233 -1.65 -14.39 6.20
N HIS A 234 -1.54 -14.28 7.52
CA HIS A 234 -0.51 -14.97 8.30
C HIS A 234 -0.66 -16.50 8.31
N LYS A 235 -1.89 -17.01 8.14
CA LYS A 235 -2.13 -18.44 7.97
C LYS A 235 -1.62 -18.96 6.63
N LEU A 236 -1.82 -18.20 5.56
CA LEU A 236 -1.41 -18.60 4.20
C LEU A 236 0.11 -18.42 4.00
N GLN A 237 0.66 -17.33 4.51
CA GLN A 237 2.09 -17.02 4.45
C GLN A 237 2.56 -16.41 5.79
N PRO A 238 3.04 -17.20 6.76
CA PRO A 238 3.42 -16.73 8.09
C PRO A 238 4.49 -15.62 8.09
N GLN A 239 5.36 -15.58 7.08
CA GLN A 239 6.41 -14.57 6.91
C GLN A 239 5.93 -13.29 6.22
N ALA A 240 4.74 -13.29 5.58
CA ALA A 240 4.23 -12.12 4.88
C ALA A 240 3.92 -11.00 5.87
N LEU A 241 4.49 -9.82 5.64
CA LEU A 241 4.30 -8.65 6.49
C LEU A 241 3.03 -7.88 6.11
N ILE A 242 2.32 -7.39 7.11
CA ILE A 242 1.13 -6.57 6.94
C ILE A 242 1.41 -5.15 7.40
N GLY A 243 1.15 -4.18 6.52
CA GLY A 243 1.08 -2.78 6.87
C GLY A 243 -0.18 -2.14 6.31
N SER A 244 -0.66 -1.09 6.96
CA SER A 244 -1.88 -0.39 6.54
C SER A 244 -1.75 1.12 6.65
N ASN A 245 -2.03 1.81 5.55
CA ASN A 245 -1.96 3.28 5.44
C ASN A 245 -3.26 3.92 5.97
N HIS A 246 -3.67 3.57 7.19
CA HIS A 246 -4.90 4.11 7.81
C HIS A 246 -4.66 5.41 8.60
N HIS A 247 -3.41 5.86 8.74
CA HIS A 247 -2.99 7.08 9.44
C HIS A 247 -3.29 7.09 10.95
N LEU A 248 -3.35 5.93 11.57
CA LEU A 248 -3.60 5.70 13.00
C LEU A 248 -2.48 4.83 13.60
N SER A 249 -2.52 4.64 14.91
CA SER A 249 -1.67 3.63 15.57
C SER A 249 -1.94 2.23 15.00
N PRO A 250 -0.91 1.37 14.87
CA PRO A 250 -1.05 0.05 14.27
C PRO A 250 -2.13 -0.81 14.95
N ASN A 251 -2.94 -1.49 14.15
CA ASN A 251 -3.88 -2.50 14.64
C ASN A 251 -3.15 -3.80 15.02
N PRO A 252 -3.71 -4.61 15.93
CA PRO A 252 -3.19 -5.95 16.19
C PRO A 252 -3.11 -6.79 14.92
N GLY A 253 -1.93 -7.36 14.65
CA GLY A 253 -1.67 -8.13 13.43
C GLY A 253 -0.95 -7.35 12.33
N GLU A 254 -0.75 -6.05 12.47
CA GLU A 254 0.14 -5.29 11.59
C GLU A 254 1.61 -5.52 11.99
N ASP A 255 2.49 -5.53 10.99
CA ASP A 255 3.89 -5.90 11.11
C ASP A 255 4.85 -4.73 10.90
N PHE A 256 4.38 -3.65 10.29
CA PHE A 256 5.11 -2.39 10.13
C PHE A 256 4.15 -1.20 10.09
N GLN A 257 4.65 -0.03 10.47
CA GLN A 257 3.89 1.22 10.51
C GLN A 257 4.31 2.14 9.38
N MET A 258 3.33 2.80 8.76
CA MET A 258 3.51 3.62 7.57
C MET A 258 3.32 5.11 7.84
N PHE A 259 4.05 5.93 7.06
CA PHE A 259 3.96 7.39 7.06
C PHE A 259 3.94 7.89 5.62
N GLU A 260 2.83 8.50 5.20
CA GLU A 260 2.70 8.98 3.84
C GLU A 260 3.24 10.41 3.69
N LYS A 261 4.26 10.58 2.83
CA LYS A 261 4.87 11.88 2.52
C LYS A 261 5.30 12.69 3.75
N ASP A 262 5.55 12.00 4.87
CA ASP A 262 6.02 12.62 6.12
C ASP A 262 7.03 11.69 6.82
N LEU A 263 7.89 12.27 7.64
CA LEU A 263 8.84 11.48 8.44
C LEU A 263 8.17 11.06 9.76
N PRO A 264 8.55 9.89 10.32
CA PRO A 264 7.97 9.41 11.57
C PRO A 264 7.94 10.47 12.67
N GLY A 265 6.77 10.72 13.24
CA GLY A 265 6.56 11.64 14.34
C GLY A 265 6.73 13.13 14.02
N LYS A 266 6.79 13.54 12.76
CA LYS A 266 6.88 14.95 12.39
C LYS A 266 5.53 15.67 12.35
N GLY A 267 4.44 14.95 11.99
CA GLY A 267 3.09 15.49 12.01
C GLY A 267 2.92 16.74 11.14
N THR A 268 3.59 16.80 9.96
CA THR A 268 3.57 17.97 9.08
C THR A 268 2.43 17.96 8.08
N LYS A 269 1.72 16.83 7.97
CA LYS A 269 0.54 16.66 7.11
C LYS A 269 -0.72 16.53 7.97
N ASP A 270 -1.86 16.91 7.41
CA ASP A 270 -3.16 16.88 8.13
C ASP A 270 -3.57 15.48 8.61
N PHE A 271 -3.02 14.45 7.99
CA PHE A 271 -3.25 13.04 8.30
C PHE A 271 -2.02 12.34 8.89
N ALA A 272 -1.01 13.10 9.31
CA ALA A 272 0.21 12.50 9.83
C ALA A 272 0.01 11.97 11.26
N THR A 273 0.58 10.80 11.50
CA THR A 273 0.63 10.18 12.83
C THR A 273 1.53 11.00 13.76
N SER A 274 1.09 11.25 14.98
CA SER A 274 1.91 11.98 15.97
C SER A 274 3.09 11.15 16.45
N ALA A 275 4.07 11.80 17.13
CA ALA A 275 5.19 11.08 17.73
C ALA A 275 4.74 10.06 18.79
N ASP A 276 3.61 10.35 19.47
CA ASP A 276 3.06 9.48 20.51
C ASP A 276 2.40 8.21 19.94
N ASP A 277 2.11 8.20 18.63
CA ASP A 277 1.52 7.05 17.94
C ASP A 277 2.56 6.10 17.34
N ILE A 278 3.85 6.40 17.47
CA ILE A 278 4.93 5.52 16.99
C ILE A 278 5.07 4.34 17.96
N GLY A 279 4.82 3.13 17.44
CA GLY A 279 4.99 1.87 18.16
C GLY A 279 6.40 1.30 18.06
N ASN A 280 6.52 0.01 18.37
CA ASN A 280 7.78 -0.74 18.29
C ASN A 280 7.91 -1.57 16.99
N LEU A 281 7.04 -1.33 16.01
CA LEU A 281 7.10 -2.00 14.72
C LEU A 281 8.14 -1.33 13.80
N PRO A 282 8.69 -2.07 12.82
CA PRO A 282 9.45 -1.45 11.73
C PRO A 282 8.68 -0.30 11.07
N LEU A 283 9.39 0.72 10.62
CA LEU A 283 8.80 1.94 10.07
C LEU A 283 9.04 2.03 8.56
N GLU A 284 8.06 2.54 7.83
CA GLU A 284 8.17 2.84 6.41
C GLU A 284 7.60 4.22 6.10
N VAL A 285 8.34 5.00 5.33
CA VAL A 285 7.87 6.24 4.72
C VAL A 285 7.69 6.01 3.24
N CYS A 286 6.56 6.38 2.67
CA CYS A 286 6.38 6.40 1.23
C CYS A 286 6.39 7.83 0.67
N GLU A 287 7.09 8.03 -0.46
CA GLU A 287 7.25 9.33 -1.11
C GLU A 287 7.29 9.19 -2.63
N THR A 288 6.96 10.24 -3.35
CA THR A 288 6.97 10.32 -4.82
C THR A 288 8.18 11.07 -5.36
N ILE A 289 8.62 10.74 -6.56
CA ILE A 289 9.65 11.50 -7.28
C ILE A 289 9.09 12.87 -7.72
N ASN A 290 7.84 12.90 -8.17
CA ASN A 290 7.06 14.10 -8.49
C ASN A 290 5.95 14.34 -7.44
N GLY A 291 4.81 14.93 -7.79
CA GLY A 291 3.68 15.15 -6.87
C GLY A 291 2.65 14.02 -6.85
N SER A 292 2.56 13.26 -7.96
CA SER A 292 1.55 12.22 -8.20
C SER A 292 2.08 10.82 -7.91
N TRP A 293 1.18 9.90 -7.49
CA TRP A 293 1.50 8.48 -7.36
C TRP A 293 1.46 7.79 -8.72
N GLY A 294 0.32 7.85 -9.42
CA GLY A 294 0.16 7.33 -10.77
C GLY A 294 0.70 8.28 -11.85
N PHE A 295 0.79 7.78 -13.09
CA PHE A 295 1.22 8.56 -14.25
C PHE A 295 0.35 9.81 -14.44
N ASN A 296 1.00 10.99 -14.50
CA ASN A 296 0.34 12.28 -14.66
C ASN A 296 1.10 13.19 -15.62
N LEU A 297 0.50 13.49 -16.77
CA LEU A 297 1.08 14.34 -17.82
C LEU A 297 1.25 15.81 -17.40
N LYS A 298 0.47 16.25 -16.41
CA LYS A 298 0.50 17.64 -15.92
C LYS A 298 1.56 17.85 -14.84
N ASP A 299 1.96 16.77 -14.18
CA ASP A 299 2.91 16.81 -13.05
C ASP A 299 4.36 16.63 -13.54
N ARG A 300 4.97 17.73 -13.88
CA ARG A 300 6.35 17.80 -14.40
C ARG A 300 7.38 18.29 -13.39
N LYS A 301 6.96 18.48 -12.12
CA LYS A 301 7.88 18.93 -11.08
C LYS A 301 8.48 17.74 -10.36
N HIS A 302 9.65 17.30 -10.82
CA HIS A 302 10.40 16.23 -10.20
C HIS A 302 11.31 16.79 -9.09
N LYS A 303 11.39 16.07 -7.98
CA LYS A 303 12.38 16.34 -6.93
C LYS A 303 13.78 16.13 -7.50
N SER A 304 14.71 16.99 -7.13
CA SER A 304 16.12 16.83 -7.50
C SER A 304 16.73 15.58 -6.84
N GLU A 305 17.80 15.05 -7.44
CA GLU A 305 18.59 13.96 -6.85
C GLU A 305 18.98 14.27 -5.39
N LYS A 306 19.42 15.51 -5.12
CA LYS A 306 19.80 15.94 -3.78
C LYS A 306 18.64 15.83 -2.78
N GLU A 307 17.43 16.25 -3.17
CA GLU A 307 16.23 16.14 -2.32
C GLU A 307 15.88 14.70 -2.03
N LEU A 308 15.91 13.83 -3.05
CA LEU A 308 15.57 12.40 -2.92
C LEU A 308 16.59 11.65 -2.04
N VAL A 309 17.90 11.91 -2.25
CA VAL A 309 18.97 11.36 -1.39
C VAL A 309 18.85 11.85 0.04
N GLN A 310 18.60 13.16 0.24
CA GLN A 310 18.39 13.71 1.57
C GLN A 310 17.17 13.09 2.26
N TYR A 311 16.11 12.78 1.50
CA TYR A 311 14.93 12.12 2.04
C TYR A 311 15.24 10.69 2.47
N LEU A 312 15.96 9.93 1.64
CA LEU A 312 16.44 8.57 1.98
C LEU A 312 17.29 8.56 3.25
N VAL A 313 18.28 9.46 3.34
CA VAL A 313 19.15 9.57 4.52
C VAL A 313 18.35 9.95 5.78
N LYS A 314 17.40 10.87 5.65
CA LYS A 314 16.54 11.26 6.77
C LYS A 314 15.64 10.10 7.21
N ALA A 315 14.98 9.42 6.30
CA ALA A 315 14.15 8.27 6.61
C ALA A 315 14.97 7.20 7.36
N ALA A 316 16.15 6.83 6.83
CA ALA A 316 17.06 5.90 7.49
C ALA A 316 17.51 6.39 8.88
N GLY A 317 17.76 7.69 9.05
CA GLY A 317 18.09 8.32 10.33
C GLY A 317 16.97 8.26 11.38
N TYR A 318 15.72 8.13 10.94
CA TYR A 318 14.55 7.85 11.81
C TYR A 318 14.30 6.34 12.00
N GLY A 319 15.21 5.47 11.55
CA GLY A 319 15.02 4.02 11.60
C GLY A 319 14.04 3.48 10.56
N SER A 320 13.53 4.34 9.68
CA SER A 320 12.49 4.01 8.70
C SER A 320 13.06 3.57 7.36
N ASN A 321 12.32 2.73 6.65
CA ASN A 321 12.53 2.51 5.22
C ASN A 321 12.00 3.69 4.42
N LEU A 322 12.57 3.95 3.24
CA LEU A 322 11.99 4.79 2.20
C LEU A 322 11.43 3.89 1.09
N LEU A 323 10.14 3.98 0.84
CA LEU A 323 9.46 3.40 -0.31
C LEU A 323 9.23 4.50 -1.35
N LEU A 324 10.09 4.55 -2.39
CA LEU A 324 10.09 5.64 -3.38
C LEU A 324 9.28 5.26 -4.62
N ASN A 325 8.30 6.09 -4.97
CA ASN A 325 7.29 5.79 -5.98
C ASN A 325 7.68 6.21 -7.40
N VAL A 326 7.29 5.35 -8.34
CA VAL A 326 7.19 5.65 -9.77
C VAL A 326 5.78 5.36 -10.28
N GLY A 327 5.32 6.14 -11.27
CA GLY A 327 4.03 5.93 -11.96
C GLY A 327 4.27 5.57 -13.42
N PRO A 328 4.26 4.28 -13.79
CA PRO A 328 4.46 3.86 -15.18
C PRO A 328 3.38 4.35 -16.13
N MET A 329 3.77 4.58 -17.37
CA MET A 329 2.90 4.96 -18.49
C MET A 329 1.99 3.79 -18.88
N PRO A 330 0.88 4.03 -19.60
CA PRO A 330 -0.06 2.98 -20.00
C PRO A 330 0.53 1.93 -20.96
N ASN A 331 1.65 2.23 -21.63
CA ASN A 331 2.37 1.27 -22.46
C ASN A 331 3.30 0.33 -21.68
N GLY A 332 3.47 0.53 -20.37
CA GLY A 332 4.30 -0.29 -19.49
C GLY A 332 5.71 0.24 -19.26
N LYS A 333 6.07 1.40 -19.81
CA LYS A 333 7.37 2.02 -19.49
C LYS A 333 7.30 2.91 -18.26
N ILE A 334 8.36 2.88 -17.48
CA ILE A 334 8.62 3.91 -16.46
C ILE A 334 9.14 5.16 -17.18
N GLN A 335 8.70 6.35 -16.72
CA GLN A 335 9.13 7.63 -17.31
C GLN A 335 10.65 7.78 -17.25
N GLU A 336 11.26 8.28 -18.31
CA GLU A 336 12.74 8.40 -18.40
C GLU A 336 13.31 9.28 -17.27
N GLU A 337 12.60 10.35 -16.90
CA GLU A 337 13.00 11.24 -15.81
C GLU A 337 13.07 10.49 -14.46
N HIS A 338 12.16 9.52 -14.23
CA HIS A 338 12.20 8.66 -13.05
C HIS A 338 13.37 7.69 -13.12
N ILE A 339 13.60 7.06 -14.27
CA ILE A 339 14.74 6.14 -14.49
C ILE A 339 16.08 6.87 -14.25
N GLU A 340 16.23 8.09 -14.78
CA GLU A 340 17.43 8.90 -14.55
C GLU A 340 17.63 9.23 -13.07
N SER A 341 16.57 9.62 -12.37
CA SER A 341 16.61 9.91 -10.94
C SER A 341 17.05 8.68 -10.14
N LEU A 342 16.47 7.52 -10.43
CA LEU A 342 16.81 6.25 -9.78
C LEU A 342 18.26 5.83 -10.06
N LYS A 343 18.75 5.96 -11.28
CA LYS A 343 20.17 5.70 -11.64
C LYS A 343 21.14 6.58 -10.82
N LYS A 344 20.81 7.87 -10.64
CA LYS A 344 21.64 8.81 -9.87
C LYS A 344 21.63 8.44 -8.38
N ILE A 345 20.46 8.13 -7.82
CA ILE A 345 20.35 7.66 -6.44
C ILE A 345 21.16 6.36 -6.24
N GLY A 346 21.02 5.40 -7.16
CA GLY A 346 21.76 4.14 -7.11
C GLY A 346 23.27 4.33 -7.13
N LYS A 347 23.78 5.29 -7.93
CA LYS A 347 25.19 5.67 -7.91
C LYS A 347 25.62 6.19 -6.54
N TRP A 348 24.81 7.05 -5.93
CA TRP A 348 25.08 7.60 -4.61
C TRP A 348 25.06 6.51 -3.53
N VAL A 349 24.05 5.62 -3.54
CA VAL A 349 23.94 4.49 -2.59
C VAL A 349 25.15 3.57 -2.67
N LYS A 350 25.63 3.24 -3.87
CA LYS A 350 26.85 2.39 -4.05
C LYS A 350 28.11 3.03 -3.45
N GLN A 351 28.17 4.35 -3.35
CA GLN A 351 29.34 5.07 -2.84
C GLN A 351 29.28 5.36 -1.33
N ASN A 352 28.08 5.43 -0.75
CA ASN A 352 27.88 5.97 0.59
C ASN A 352 26.96 5.10 1.48
N GLY A 353 26.34 4.07 0.93
CA GLY A 353 25.41 3.16 1.63
C GLY A 353 26.07 1.91 2.19
#